data_8c60aac2415376306a1b779a604a38b7
#
_entry.id   8c60aac2415376306a1b779a604a38b7
#
_cell.length_a   1.000
_cell.length_b   1.000
_cell.length_c   1.000
_cell.angle_alpha   90.00
_cell.angle_beta   90.00
_cell.angle_gamma   90.00
#
_symmetry.space_group_name_H-M   'P 1'
#
loop_
_entity.id
_entity.type
_entity.pdbx_description
1 polymer ?
#
loop_
_entity_poly.entity_id
_entity_poly.type
_entity_poly.pdbx_seq_one_letter_code
_entity_poly.pdbx_strand_id
1 'polypeptide(L)'
;MAYLIFSLSLLLIYLGLALALHVQFGMLGIANFGVVGFWGFGMYMMGIFQAELNMSFVDALFIVLVLSVAVSALMGWLVVRLDPQATLCTTIAFGAIIALLVVTEKWITMGVVGLGTIRYPFRIGGATEYIYFFFLVGIVVGMQVLVLRLHKSPTGKLLQAVRDNEELCASLGKNTFQIKMFWFVLTSVVMCLLGALSAPLNQFLTPNMIVPSVTFAVWIALVLGGKEHALGAMVGVFVTFGFFDILIETYAPVSPELAVVVPNMKLFIYGLALMAVLVFRPTGFLAPTTPPERVWGEMRKVAATAGSGGLALAKAGKDRLEATVFMPAKTTPKKSSEAGADEEAKE
;
A
#
# COMPACT_ATOMS: atom_id res chain seq x y z
N MET A 1 24.38 -16.33 -9.45
CA MET A 1 23.14 -16.44 -10.25
C MET A 1 21.92 -16.68 -9.38
N ALA A 2 21.89 -17.68 -8.47
CA ALA A 2 20.75 -17.93 -7.58
C ALA A 2 20.35 -16.72 -6.72
N TYR A 3 21.34 -16.00 -6.15
CA TYR A 3 21.08 -14.78 -5.37
C TYR A 3 20.35 -13.69 -6.16
N LEU A 4 20.76 -13.44 -7.41
CA LEU A 4 20.10 -12.44 -8.26
C LEU A 4 18.64 -12.81 -8.57
N ILE A 5 18.36 -14.11 -8.81
CA ILE A 5 17.00 -14.59 -9.06
C ILE A 5 16.14 -14.41 -7.82
N PHE A 6 16.69 -14.74 -6.65
CA PHE A 6 16.01 -14.52 -5.36
C PHE A 6 15.68 -13.03 -5.14
N SER A 7 16.67 -12.13 -5.31
CA SER A 7 16.48 -10.69 -5.12
C SER A 7 15.48 -10.11 -6.12
N LEU A 8 15.54 -10.54 -7.39
CA LEU A 8 14.56 -10.14 -8.41
C LEU A 8 13.16 -10.69 -8.12
N SER A 9 13.04 -11.91 -7.59
CA SER A 9 11.76 -12.48 -7.17
C SER A 9 11.14 -11.70 -6.01
N LEU A 10 11.97 -11.30 -5.05
CA LEU A 10 11.54 -10.47 -3.93
C LEU A 10 11.10 -9.08 -4.38
N LEU A 11 11.84 -8.47 -5.32
CA LEU A 11 11.45 -7.20 -5.96
C LEU A 11 10.08 -7.30 -6.63
N LEU A 12 9.78 -8.42 -7.32
CA LEU A 12 8.46 -8.65 -7.91
C LEU A 12 7.35 -8.71 -6.84
N ILE A 13 7.60 -9.35 -5.71
CA ILE A 13 6.64 -9.36 -4.58
C ILE A 13 6.39 -7.94 -4.09
N TYR A 14 7.45 -7.14 -3.86
CA TYR A 14 7.29 -5.75 -3.44
C TYR A 14 6.58 -4.89 -4.49
N LEU A 15 6.81 -5.16 -5.78
CA LEU A 15 6.08 -4.50 -6.86
C LEU A 15 4.59 -4.85 -6.80
N GLY A 16 4.25 -6.11 -6.58
CA GLY A 16 2.85 -6.52 -6.37
C GLY A 16 2.20 -5.81 -5.18
N LEU A 17 2.90 -5.72 -4.02
CA LEU A 17 2.43 -4.99 -2.84
C LEU A 17 2.22 -3.50 -3.13
N ALA A 18 3.14 -2.87 -3.85
CA ALA A 18 3.03 -1.46 -4.24
C ALA A 18 1.86 -1.24 -5.22
N LEU A 19 1.59 -2.17 -6.13
CA LEU A 19 0.42 -2.12 -7.02
C LEU A 19 -0.89 -2.24 -6.26
N ALA A 20 -0.98 -3.15 -5.28
CA ALA A 20 -2.16 -3.28 -4.43
C ALA A 20 -2.36 -2.02 -3.58
N LEU A 21 -1.30 -1.46 -3.00
CA LEU A 21 -1.34 -0.20 -2.26
C LEU A 21 -1.69 0.99 -3.17
N HIS A 22 -1.23 0.99 -4.44
CA HIS A 22 -1.60 2.01 -5.41
C HIS A 22 -3.12 2.05 -5.65
N VAL A 23 -3.79 0.92 -5.71
CA VAL A 23 -5.26 0.88 -5.83
C VAL A 23 -5.92 1.41 -4.54
N GLN A 24 -5.43 1.03 -3.36
CA GLN A 24 -5.99 1.49 -2.08
C GLN A 24 -5.77 3.00 -1.86
N PHE A 25 -4.54 3.46 -2.02
CA PHE A 25 -4.19 4.85 -1.71
C PHE A 25 -4.28 5.76 -2.93
N GLY A 26 -3.69 5.36 -4.06
CA GLY A 26 -3.64 6.17 -5.27
C GLY A 26 -5.02 6.39 -5.91
N MET A 27 -5.87 5.35 -5.94
CA MET A 27 -7.18 5.42 -6.57
C MET A 27 -8.33 5.65 -5.59
N LEU A 28 -8.31 5.01 -4.40
CA LEU A 28 -9.42 5.04 -3.46
C LEU A 28 -9.21 6.04 -2.30
N GLY A 29 -7.97 6.48 -2.06
CA GLY A 29 -7.63 7.43 -1.01
C GLY A 29 -7.51 6.84 0.40
N ILE A 30 -7.56 5.51 0.55
CA ILE A 30 -7.39 4.85 1.86
C ILE A 30 -5.90 4.63 2.12
N ALA A 31 -5.35 5.31 3.13
CA ALA A 31 -3.97 5.16 3.53
C ALA A 31 -3.81 3.93 4.45
N ASN A 32 -3.35 2.81 3.89
CA ASN A 32 -3.13 1.57 4.61
C ASN A 32 -1.64 1.40 4.95
N PHE A 33 -1.28 1.54 6.24
CA PHE A 33 0.06 1.25 6.76
C PHE A 33 0.20 -0.17 7.31
N GLY A 34 -0.82 -1.00 7.17
CA GLY A 34 -0.83 -2.41 7.56
C GLY A 34 -0.36 -3.36 6.45
N VAL A 35 0.33 -2.88 5.42
CA VAL A 35 0.79 -3.70 4.28
C VAL A 35 1.58 -4.91 4.77
N VAL A 36 2.53 -4.71 5.69
CA VAL A 36 3.34 -5.80 6.26
C VAL A 36 2.49 -6.78 7.07
N GLY A 37 1.40 -6.32 7.70
CA GLY A 37 0.48 -7.19 8.44
C GLY A 37 -0.26 -8.16 7.51
N PHE A 38 -0.82 -7.69 6.41
CA PHE A 38 -1.47 -8.52 5.41
C PHE A 38 -0.47 -9.46 4.71
N TRP A 39 0.67 -8.93 4.30
CA TRP A 39 1.75 -9.72 3.69
C TRP A 39 2.29 -10.78 4.64
N GLY A 40 2.60 -10.42 5.89
CA GLY A 40 3.09 -11.31 6.93
C GLY A 40 2.07 -12.38 7.31
N PHE A 41 0.79 -12.02 7.43
CA PHE A 41 -0.29 -12.97 7.66
C PHE A 41 -0.34 -14.05 6.58
N GLY A 42 -0.35 -13.64 5.30
CA GLY A 42 -0.35 -14.59 4.18
C GLY A 42 0.89 -15.49 4.15
N MET A 43 2.06 -14.91 4.42
CA MET A 43 3.35 -15.62 4.45
C MET A 43 3.38 -16.68 5.54
N TYR A 44 2.99 -16.33 6.78
CA TYR A 44 2.98 -17.27 7.89
C TYR A 44 1.90 -18.33 7.79
N MET A 45 0.68 -17.98 7.34
CA MET A 45 -0.36 -18.99 7.12
C MET A 45 0.09 -20.02 6.08
N MET A 46 0.74 -19.59 4.99
CA MET A 46 1.31 -20.51 4.00
C MET A 46 2.37 -21.43 4.62
N GLY A 47 3.27 -20.86 5.44
CA GLY A 47 4.30 -21.60 6.17
C GLY A 47 3.71 -22.65 7.11
N ILE A 48 2.72 -22.28 7.92
CA ILE A 48 2.05 -23.17 8.88
C ILE A 48 1.40 -24.35 8.14
N PHE A 49 0.60 -24.10 7.11
CA PHE A 49 -0.08 -25.17 6.37
C PHE A 49 0.89 -26.13 5.67
N GLN A 50 2.00 -25.65 5.18
CA GLN A 50 3.00 -26.50 4.54
C GLN A 50 3.92 -27.20 5.53
N ALA A 51 4.42 -26.51 6.56
CA ALA A 51 5.40 -27.05 7.50
C ALA A 51 4.77 -27.98 8.54
N GLU A 52 3.66 -27.55 9.16
CA GLU A 52 3.03 -28.30 10.25
C GLU A 52 2.00 -29.34 9.74
N LEU A 53 1.18 -28.95 8.77
CA LEU A 53 0.12 -29.81 8.25
C LEU A 53 0.52 -30.60 7.00
N ASN A 54 1.74 -30.43 6.49
CA ASN A 54 2.25 -31.10 5.28
C ASN A 54 1.32 -30.99 4.07
N MET A 55 0.55 -29.91 3.97
CA MET A 55 -0.38 -29.71 2.86
C MET A 55 0.34 -29.41 1.55
N SER A 56 -0.33 -29.72 0.44
CA SER A 56 0.19 -29.30 -0.87
C SER A 56 0.15 -27.78 -1.01
N PHE A 57 0.97 -27.22 -1.88
CA PHE A 57 1.00 -25.77 -2.10
C PHE A 57 -0.37 -25.21 -2.52
N VAL A 58 -1.10 -25.94 -3.38
CA VAL A 58 -2.40 -25.50 -3.91
C VAL A 58 -3.47 -25.51 -2.82
N ASP A 59 -3.52 -26.57 -1.99
CA ASP A 59 -4.49 -26.68 -0.89
C ASP A 59 -4.23 -25.59 0.16
N ALA A 60 -2.96 -25.40 0.54
CA ALA A 60 -2.55 -24.34 1.45
C ALA A 60 -2.92 -22.95 0.92
N LEU A 61 -2.67 -22.67 -0.37
CA LEU A 61 -3.01 -21.40 -0.99
C LEU A 61 -4.52 -21.13 -0.99
N PHE A 62 -5.33 -22.16 -1.22
CA PHE A 62 -6.80 -22.04 -1.17
C PHE A 62 -7.30 -21.70 0.24
N ILE A 63 -6.76 -22.34 1.27
CA ILE A 63 -7.12 -22.05 2.67
C ILE A 63 -6.65 -20.63 3.05
N VAL A 64 -5.43 -20.26 2.66
CA VAL A 64 -4.93 -18.89 2.87
C VAL A 64 -5.83 -17.87 2.18
N LEU A 65 -6.32 -18.13 0.97
CA LEU A 65 -7.28 -17.25 0.29
C LEU A 65 -8.55 -17.06 1.12
N VAL A 66 -9.17 -18.13 1.63
CA VAL A 66 -10.38 -18.03 2.44
C VAL A 66 -10.14 -17.25 3.74
N LEU A 67 -9.05 -17.55 4.45
CA LEU A 67 -8.69 -16.84 5.69
C LEU A 67 -8.34 -15.38 5.43
N SER A 68 -7.67 -15.08 4.32
CA SER A 68 -7.34 -13.71 3.94
C SER A 68 -8.58 -12.87 3.66
N VAL A 69 -9.63 -13.45 3.05
CA VAL A 69 -10.92 -12.76 2.86
C VAL A 69 -11.55 -12.43 4.20
N ALA A 70 -11.55 -13.37 5.17
CA ALA A 70 -12.13 -13.15 6.49
C ALA A 70 -11.39 -12.01 7.25
N VAL A 71 -10.06 -12.06 7.31
CA VAL A 71 -9.24 -11.04 8.00
C VAL A 71 -9.34 -9.69 7.30
N SER A 72 -9.29 -9.68 5.97
CA SER A 72 -9.42 -8.45 5.18
C SER A 72 -10.80 -7.82 5.31
N ALA A 73 -11.86 -8.64 5.38
CA ALA A 73 -13.23 -8.16 5.60
C ALA A 73 -13.40 -7.55 6.99
N LEU A 74 -12.86 -8.19 8.03
CA LEU A 74 -12.87 -7.68 9.39
C LEU A 74 -12.15 -6.33 9.48
N MET A 75 -10.94 -6.24 8.93
CA MET A 75 -10.17 -5.01 8.91
C MET A 75 -10.81 -3.93 8.03
N GLY A 76 -11.36 -4.30 6.87
CA GLY A 76 -12.06 -3.38 5.98
C GLY A 76 -13.30 -2.77 6.65
N TRP A 77 -14.09 -3.58 7.36
CA TRP A 77 -15.25 -3.11 8.11
C TRP A 77 -14.88 -2.08 9.19
N LEU A 78 -13.74 -2.30 9.86
CA LEU A 78 -13.23 -1.36 10.86
C LEU A 78 -12.69 -0.08 10.19
N VAL A 79 -11.77 -0.23 9.24
CA VAL A 79 -11.02 0.86 8.60
C VAL A 79 -11.92 1.83 7.81
N VAL A 80 -12.91 1.31 7.06
CA VAL A 80 -13.77 2.15 6.21
C VAL A 80 -14.68 3.07 7.01
N ARG A 81 -14.90 2.80 8.30
CA ARG A 81 -15.72 3.62 9.19
C ARG A 81 -14.94 4.69 9.94
N LEU A 82 -13.62 4.63 9.89
CA LEU A 82 -12.75 5.52 10.64
C LEU A 82 -12.34 6.74 9.81
N ASP A 83 -12.04 7.82 10.52
CA ASP A 83 -11.37 8.97 9.92
C ASP A 83 -10.00 8.61 9.37
N PRO A 84 -9.46 9.34 8.38
CA PRO A 84 -8.17 9.03 7.77
C PRO A 84 -7.01 8.87 8.76
N GLN A 85 -6.98 9.68 9.83
CA GLN A 85 -5.95 9.62 10.88
C GLN A 85 -6.08 8.35 11.73
N ALA A 86 -7.31 8.00 12.14
CA ALA A 86 -7.59 6.78 12.89
C ALA A 86 -7.31 5.52 12.04
N THR A 87 -7.58 5.58 10.74
CA THR A 87 -7.25 4.52 9.78
C THR A 87 -5.74 4.22 9.75
N LEU A 88 -4.89 5.25 9.74
CA LEU A 88 -3.43 5.07 9.81
C LEU A 88 -3.02 4.32 11.07
N CYS A 89 -3.47 4.79 12.24
CA CYS A 89 -3.15 4.15 13.53
C CYS A 89 -3.66 2.71 13.60
N THR A 90 -4.88 2.45 13.14
CA THR A 90 -5.50 1.11 13.17
C THR A 90 -4.76 0.13 12.27
N THR A 91 -4.35 0.55 11.08
CA THR A 91 -3.63 -0.33 10.14
C THR A 91 -2.19 -0.60 10.58
N ILE A 92 -1.50 0.37 11.20
CA ILE A 92 -0.19 0.14 11.83
C ILE A 92 -0.34 -0.85 12.99
N ALA A 93 -1.34 -0.65 13.87
CA ALA A 93 -1.60 -1.54 14.99
C ALA A 93 -1.90 -2.98 14.52
N PHE A 94 -2.66 -3.16 13.44
CA PHE A 94 -2.89 -4.46 12.83
C PHE A 94 -1.58 -5.16 12.45
N GLY A 95 -0.66 -4.45 11.77
CA GLY A 95 0.66 -5.00 11.42
C GLY A 95 1.46 -5.42 12.66
N ALA A 96 1.44 -4.60 13.71
CA ALA A 96 2.10 -4.91 14.98
C ALA A 96 1.46 -6.11 15.71
N ILE A 97 0.13 -6.23 15.69
CA ILE A 97 -0.60 -7.37 16.26
C ILE A 97 -0.19 -8.66 15.55
N ILE A 98 -0.17 -8.69 14.21
CA ILE A 98 0.27 -9.88 13.47
C ILE A 98 1.71 -10.25 13.81
N ALA A 99 2.63 -9.29 13.86
CA ALA A 99 4.02 -9.53 14.23
C ALA A 99 4.13 -10.10 15.66
N LEU A 100 3.35 -9.56 16.60
CA LEU A 100 3.31 -10.04 17.99
C LEU A 100 2.72 -11.44 18.10
N LEU A 101 1.61 -11.73 17.40
CA LEU A 101 0.99 -13.05 17.37
C LEU A 101 1.98 -14.11 16.88
N VAL A 102 2.74 -13.80 15.82
CA VAL A 102 3.77 -14.70 15.29
C VAL A 102 4.86 -15.02 16.33
N VAL A 103 5.23 -14.09 17.19
CA VAL A 103 6.24 -14.32 18.24
C VAL A 103 5.67 -15.05 19.46
N THR A 104 4.42 -14.74 19.86
CA THR A 104 3.83 -15.24 21.10
C THR A 104 3.21 -16.64 20.98
N GLU A 105 2.58 -16.93 19.83
CA GLU A 105 1.88 -18.22 19.60
C GLU A 105 2.84 -19.32 19.16
N LYS A 106 3.78 -19.71 20.05
CA LYS A 106 4.86 -20.66 19.77
C LYS A 106 4.39 -22.05 19.34
N TRP A 107 3.20 -22.45 19.73
CA TRP A 107 2.63 -23.78 19.41
C TRP A 107 2.17 -23.91 17.94
N ILE A 108 1.98 -22.77 17.21
CA ILE A 108 1.63 -22.77 15.79
C ILE A 108 2.79 -22.29 14.93
N THR A 109 3.48 -21.22 15.38
CA THR A 109 4.46 -20.49 14.58
C THR A 109 5.90 -20.85 14.90
N MET A 110 6.15 -21.72 15.89
CA MET A 110 7.45 -21.96 16.51
C MET A 110 8.14 -20.70 17.07
N GLY A 111 7.44 -19.56 17.11
CA GLY A 111 7.88 -18.30 17.68
C GLY A 111 9.20 -17.80 17.09
N VAL A 112 10.17 -17.48 17.95
CA VAL A 112 11.45 -16.90 17.52
C VAL A 112 12.32 -17.90 16.75
N VAL A 113 12.10 -19.22 16.91
CA VAL A 113 12.84 -20.26 16.19
C VAL A 113 12.53 -20.21 14.69
N GLY A 114 11.30 -19.86 14.32
CA GLY A 114 10.86 -19.75 12.94
C GLY A 114 10.36 -21.06 12.34
N LEU A 115 9.67 -20.97 11.19
CA LEU A 115 9.10 -22.08 10.43
C LEU A 115 10.01 -22.42 9.24
N GLY A 116 10.41 -23.68 9.15
CA GLY A 116 11.21 -24.21 8.02
C GLY A 116 10.41 -25.15 7.12
N THR A 117 11.09 -25.79 6.18
CA THR A 117 10.54 -26.83 5.28
C THR A 117 9.44 -26.39 4.32
N ILE A 118 9.40 -25.11 3.97
CA ILE A 118 8.43 -24.59 2.98
C ILE A 118 8.88 -24.99 1.58
N ARG A 119 7.96 -25.59 0.82
CA ARG A 119 8.26 -26.19 -0.47
C ARG A 119 7.77 -25.33 -1.63
N TYR A 120 8.55 -25.28 -2.71
CA TYR A 120 8.10 -24.70 -3.97
C TYR A 120 6.91 -25.48 -4.56
N PRO A 121 5.99 -24.79 -5.28
CA PRO A 121 4.84 -25.44 -5.94
C PRO A 121 5.28 -26.41 -7.06
N PHE A 122 6.39 -26.09 -7.73
CA PHE A 122 6.92 -26.87 -8.85
C PHE A 122 8.31 -27.38 -8.47
N ARG A 123 8.50 -28.71 -8.44
CA ARG A 123 9.81 -29.34 -8.23
C ARG A 123 10.29 -29.95 -9.55
N ILE A 124 11.10 -29.21 -10.29
CA ILE A 124 11.68 -29.65 -11.56
C ILE A 124 13.20 -29.49 -11.47
N GLY A 125 13.83 -30.35 -10.68
CA GLY A 125 15.30 -30.37 -10.55
C GLY A 125 15.92 -29.00 -10.25
N GLY A 126 17.06 -28.67 -10.87
CA GLY A 126 17.77 -27.39 -10.68
C GLY A 126 17.11 -26.16 -11.32
N ALA A 127 15.98 -26.33 -12.03
CA ALA A 127 15.28 -25.20 -12.68
C ALA A 127 14.10 -24.64 -11.85
N THR A 128 13.87 -25.17 -10.65
CA THR A 128 12.72 -24.80 -9.80
C THR A 128 12.64 -23.30 -9.53
N GLU A 129 13.76 -22.66 -9.20
CA GLU A 129 13.81 -21.22 -8.88
C GLU A 129 13.50 -20.35 -10.11
N TYR A 130 13.99 -20.73 -11.29
CA TYR A 130 13.72 -20.02 -12.54
C TYR A 130 12.25 -20.10 -12.93
N ILE A 131 11.63 -21.26 -12.82
CA ILE A 131 10.22 -21.47 -13.15
C ILE A 131 9.35 -20.65 -12.20
N TYR A 132 9.70 -20.64 -10.91
CA TYR A 132 8.98 -19.84 -9.92
C TYR A 132 9.13 -18.34 -10.18
N PHE A 133 10.31 -17.87 -10.56
CA PHE A 133 10.54 -16.48 -10.96
C PHE A 133 9.63 -16.07 -12.13
N PHE A 134 9.61 -16.86 -13.22
CA PHE A 134 8.74 -16.56 -14.36
C PHE A 134 7.24 -16.61 -14.00
N PHE A 135 6.85 -17.50 -13.10
CA PHE A 135 5.49 -17.54 -12.56
C PHE A 135 5.13 -16.23 -11.84
N LEU A 136 6.01 -15.71 -10.98
CA LEU A 136 5.83 -14.42 -10.31
C LEU A 136 5.80 -13.25 -11.30
N VAL A 137 6.66 -13.26 -12.33
CA VAL A 137 6.61 -12.25 -13.40
C VAL A 137 5.24 -12.25 -14.06
N GLY A 138 4.68 -13.41 -14.39
CA GLY A 138 3.35 -13.51 -14.97
C GLY A 138 2.25 -12.91 -14.09
N ILE A 139 2.28 -13.18 -12.77
CA ILE A 139 1.34 -12.62 -11.81
C ILE A 139 1.45 -11.10 -11.75
N VAL A 140 2.66 -10.58 -11.58
CA VAL A 140 2.88 -9.14 -11.40
C VAL A 140 2.57 -8.35 -12.68
N VAL A 141 2.95 -8.88 -13.85
CA VAL A 141 2.56 -8.30 -15.14
C VAL A 141 1.05 -8.31 -15.32
N GLY A 142 0.38 -9.41 -14.94
CA GLY A 142 -1.08 -9.49 -14.91
C GLY A 142 -1.71 -8.43 -14.02
N MET A 143 -1.19 -8.25 -12.81
CA MET A 143 -1.62 -7.19 -11.88
C MET A 143 -1.40 -5.78 -12.47
N GLN A 144 -0.24 -5.53 -13.08
CA GLN A 144 0.03 -4.24 -13.72
C GLN A 144 -0.96 -3.95 -14.86
N VAL A 145 -1.26 -4.95 -15.69
CA VAL A 145 -2.27 -4.82 -16.78
C VAL A 145 -3.66 -4.55 -16.20
N LEU A 146 -4.03 -5.23 -15.10
CA LEU A 146 -5.31 -4.99 -14.40
C LEU A 146 -5.38 -3.56 -13.87
N VAL A 147 -4.33 -3.04 -13.24
CA VAL A 147 -4.27 -1.65 -12.75
C VAL A 147 -4.39 -0.65 -13.91
N LEU A 148 -3.70 -0.89 -15.03
CA LEU A 148 -3.80 -0.05 -16.22
C LEU A 148 -5.22 -0.03 -16.81
N ARG A 149 -5.88 -1.20 -16.86
CA ARG A 149 -7.28 -1.30 -17.31
C ARG A 149 -8.23 -0.63 -16.34
N LEU A 150 -8.00 -0.82 -15.02
CA LEU A 150 -8.80 -0.20 -13.98
C LEU A 150 -8.76 1.32 -14.07
N HIS A 151 -7.58 1.93 -14.26
CA HIS A 151 -7.44 3.38 -14.44
C HIS A 151 -8.29 3.94 -15.59
N LYS A 152 -8.42 3.18 -16.68
CA LYS A 152 -9.21 3.59 -17.87
C LYS A 152 -10.68 3.25 -17.73
N SER A 153 -11.07 2.38 -16.80
CA SER A 153 -12.43 1.87 -16.64
C SER A 153 -13.36 2.89 -15.95
N PRO A 154 -14.68 2.79 -16.14
CA PRO A 154 -15.65 3.59 -15.39
C PRO A 154 -15.52 3.39 -13.87
N THR A 155 -15.21 2.16 -13.43
CA THR A 155 -15.01 1.82 -12.02
C THR A 155 -13.80 2.56 -11.44
N GLY A 156 -12.68 2.62 -12.18
CA GLY A 156 -11.50 3.37 -11.74
C GLY A 156 -11.76 4.87 -11.61
N LYS A 157 -12.52 5.45 -12.53
CA LYS A 157 -12.97 6.85 -12.43
C LYS A 157 -13.87 7.07 -11.22
N LEU A 158 -14.75 6.12 -10.90
CA LEU A 158 -15.58 6.16 -9.70
C LEU A 158 -14.76 6.13 -8.42
N LEU A 159 -13.70 5.28 -8.36
CA LEU A 159 -12.79 5.23 -7.21
C LEU A 159 -12.10 6.57 -6.99
N GLN A 160 -11.58 7.17 -8.05
CA GLN A 160 -10.95 8.50 -7.98
C GLN A 160 -11.95 9.58 -7.55
N ALA A 161 -13.20 9.54 -8.04
CA ALA A 161 -14.23 10.47 -7.62
C ALA A 161 -14.56 10.34 -6.12
N VAL A 162 -14.65 9.10 -5.60
CA VAL A 162 -14.86 8.84 -4.16
C VAL A 162 -13.67 9.34 -3.34
N ARG A 163 -12.43 9.17 -3.83
CA ARG A 163 -11.22 9.71 -3.20
C ARG A 163 -11.25 11.23 -3.12
N ASP A 164 -11.64 11.88 -4.21
CA ASP A 164 -11.57 13.33 -4.32
C ASP A 164 -12.70 14.02 -3.53
N ASN A 165 -13.91 13.47 -3.55
CA ASN A 165 -15.04 13.98 -2.74
C ASN A 165 -16.08 12.88 -2.47
N GLU A 166 -15.99 12.28 -1.29
CA GLU A 166 -16.89 11.20 -0.86
C GLU A 166 -18.32 11.67 -0.67
N GLU A 167 -18.51 12.85 -0.05
CA GLU A 167 -19.83 13.41 0.25
C GLU A 167 -20.60 13.72 -1.04
N LEU A 168 -19.92 14.25 -2.05
CA LEU A 168 -20.52 14.50 -3.34
C LEU A 168 -20.95 13.19 -4.03
N CYS A 169 -20.14 12.15 -3.96
CA CYS A 169 -20.50 10.85 -4.52
C CYS A 169 -21.70 10.23 -3.79
N ALA A 170 -21.77 10.37 -2.47
CA ALA A 170 -22.90 9.91 -1.67
C ALA A 170 -24.18 10.68 -2.00
N SER A 171 -24.13 12.00 -2.18
CA SER A 171 -25.29 12.82 -2.57
C SER A 171 -25.84 12.48 -3.97
N LEU A 172 -24.97 11.96 -4.86
CA LEU A 172 -25.36 11.42 -6.16
C LEU A 172 -25.91 9.98 -6.10
N GLY A 173 -26.19 9.46 -4.90
CA GLY A 173 -26.80 8.15 -4.68
C GLY A 173 -25.83 6.96 -4.79
N LYS A 174 -24.50 7.18 -4.75
CA LYS A 174 -23.53 6.09 -4.73
C LYS A 174 -23.25 5.63 -3.30
N ASN A 175 -23.28 4.31 -3.08
CA ASN A 175 -22.93 3.74 -1.78
C ASN A 175 -21.39 3.69 -1.62
N THR A 176 -20.81 4.78 -1.12
CA THR A 176 -19.36 4.94 -0.95
C THR A 176 -18.76 3.92 0.00
N PHE A 177 -19.50 3.56 1.08
CA PHE A 177 -19.07 2.53 2.03
C PHE A 177 -18.85 1.17 1.37
N GLN A 178 -19.81 0.70 0.56
CA GLN A 178 -19.68 -0.59 -0.13
C GLN A 178 -18.52 -0.58 -1.15
N ILE A 179 -18.34 0.52 -1.86
CA ILE A 179 -17.25 0.69 -2.83
C ILE A 179 -15.90 0.61 -2.12
N LYS A 180 -15.71 1.38 -1.03
CA LYS A 180 -14.49 1.38 -0.23
C LYS A 180 -14.21 0.00 0.38
N MET A 181 -15.24 -0.62 0.96
CA MET A 181 -15.16 -1.93 1.58
C MET A 181 -14.70 -3.01 0.58
N PHE A 182 -15.36 -3.10 -0.56
CA PHE A 182 -15.05 -4.09 -1.59
C PHE A 182 -13.60 -3.97 -2.09
N TRP A 183 -13.16 -2.75 -2.44
CA TRP A 183 -11.82 -2.54 -2.97
C TRP A 183 -10.73 -2.67 -1.92
N PHE A 184 -11.01 -2.28 -0.67
CA PHE A 184 -10.09 -2.50 0.44
C PHE A 184 -9.89 -4.00 0.68
N VAL A 185 -10.96 -4.78 0.76
CA VAL A 185 -10.89 -6.23 0.96
C VAL A 185 -10.16 -6.91 -0.20
N LEU A 186 -10.53 -6.60 -1.44
CA LEU A 186 -9.90 -7.18 -2.62
C LEU A 186 -8.39 -6.96 -2.65
N THR A 187 -7.94 -5.74 -2.44
CA THR A 187 -6.52 -5.41 -2.47
C THR A 187 -5.76 -5.96 -1.27
N SER A 188 -6.37 -6.01 -0.08
CA SER A 188 -5.77 -6.63 1.09
C SER A 188 -5.63 -8.15 0.94
N VAL A 189 -6.61 -8.83 0.34
CA VAL A 189 -6.50 -10.25 -0.04
C VAL A 189 -5.34 -10.48 -1.00
N VAL A 190 -5.17 -9.60 -2.01
CA VAL A 190 -4.03 -9.68 -2.92
C VAL A 190 -2.70 -9.52 -2.16
N MET A 191 -2.60 -8.62 -1.18
CA MET A 191 -1.40 -8.48 -0.33
C MET A 191 -1.12 -9.76 0.46
N CYS A 192 -2.15 -10.41 1.03
CA CYS A 192 -2.01 -11.70 1.71
C CYS A 192 -1.53 -12.81 0.76
N LEU A 193 -2.10 -12.90 -0.45
CA LEU A 193 -1.67 -13.89 -1.45
C LEU A 193 -0.23 -13.68 -1.89
N LEU A 194 0.22 -12.43 -2.07
CA LEU A 194 1.62 -12.12 -2.35
C LEU A 194 2.51 -12.53 -1.17
N GLY A 195 2.02 -12.41 0.06
CA GLY A 195 2.66 -12.96 1.25
C GLY A 195 2.81 -14.48 1.17
N ALA A 196 1.73 -15.20 0.86
CA ALA A 196 1.76 -16.64 0.67
C ALA A 196 2.74 -17.05 -0.43
N LEU A 197 2.81 -16.30 -1.54
CA LEU A 197 3.77 -16.53 -2.61
C LEU A 197 5.22 -16.17 -2.21
N SER A 198 5.45 -15.34 -1.22
CA SER A 198 6.80 -15.04 -0.73
C SER A 198 7.37 -16.13 0.19
N ALA A 199 6.52 -16.96 0.79
CA ALA A 199 6.94 -18.01 1.72
C ALA A 199 7.90 -19.05 1.09
N PRO A 200 7.62 -19.63 -0.10
CA PRO A 200 8.56 -20.56 -0.76
C PRO A 200 9.89 -19.93 -1.15
N LEU A 201 9.95 -18.63 -1.44
CA LEU A 201 11.20 -17.93 -1.74
C LEU A 201 12.16 -17.93 -0.55
N ASN A 202 11.61 -17.66 0.63
CA ASN A 202 12.41 -17.58 1.85
C ASN A 202 12.75 -18.97 2.42
N GLN A 203 11.95 -20.02 2.13
CA GLN A 203 12.10 -21.41 2.61
C GLN A 203 12.12 -21.56 4.13
N PHE A 204 12.54 -20.53 4.84
CA PHE A 204 12.59 -20.43 6.30
C PHE A 204 12.04 -19.06 6.72
N LEU A 205 10.98 -19.07 7.54
CA LEU A 205 10.30 -17.85 7.97
C LEU A 205 10.69 -17.50 9.41
N THR A 206 11.15 -16.29 9.60
CA THR A 206 11.45 -15.74 10.93
C THR A 206 10.53 -14.54 11.23
N PRO A 207 10.17 -14.30 12.51
CA PRO A 207 9.38 -13.13 12.89
C PRO A 207 10.02 -11.80 12.48
N ASN A 208 11.35 -11.77 12.39
CA ASN A 208 12.11 -10.59 11.98
C ASN A 208 11.85 -10.15 10.52
N MET A 209 11.11 -10.94 9.73
CA MET A 209 10.67 -10.54 8.40
C MET A 209 9.46 -9.60 8.44
N ILE A 210 8.63 -9.68 9.49
CA ILE A 210 7.44 -8.84 9.65
C ILE A 210 7.82 -7.56 10.42
N VAL A 211 8.54 -6.67 9.75
CA VAL A 211 8.98 -5.40 10.34
C VAL A 211 8.29 -4.22 9.64
N PRO A 212 7.93 -3.16 10.38
CA PRO A 212 7.29 -1.97 9.81
C PRO A 212 8.07 -1.31 8.68
N SER A 213 9.39 -1.49 8.63
CA SER A 213 10.27 -0.95 7.58
C SER A 213 9.87 -1.42 6.18
N VAL A 214 9.33 -2.64 6.02
CA VAL A 214 8.80 -3.15 4.74
C VAL A 214 7.61 -2.30 4.27
N THR A 215 6.68 -1.96 5.16
CA THR A 215 5.57 -1.07 4.85
C THR A 215 6.08 0.30 4.39
N PHE A 216 7.00 0.90 5.15
CA PHE A 216 7.57 2.20 4.79
C PHE A 216 8.29 2.16 3.44
N ALA A 217 9.07 1.12 3.16
CA ALA A 217 9.76 0.97 1.87
C ALA A 217 8.78 0.89 0.69
N VAL A 218 7.68 0.14 0.83
CA VAL A 218 6.62 0.06 -0.19
C VAL A 218 5.90 1.41 -0.36
N TRP A 219 5.65 2.14 0.74
CA TRP A 219 5.07 3.48 0.70
C TRP A 219 5.99 4.49 0.01
N ILE A 220 7.28 4.47 0.36
CA ILE A 220 8.30 5.33 -0.27
C ILE A 220 8.35 5.05 -1.77
N ALA A 221 8.39 3.78 -2.17
CA ALA A 221 8.39 3.40 -3.57
C ALA A 221 7.15 3.93 -4.30
N LEU A 222 5.96 3.81 -3.70
CA LEU A 222 4.72 4.31 -4.31
C LEU A 222 4.70 5.84 -4.46
N VAL A 223 5.10 6.57 -3.41
CA VAL A 223 5.10 8.05 -3.42
C VAL A 223 6.17 8.58 -4.37
N LEU A 224 7.36 7.98 -4.33
CA LEU A 224 8.50 8.33 -5.18
C LEU A 224 8.19 8.11 -6.66
N GLY A 225 7.54 7.00 -7.00
CA GLY A 225 7.12 6.71 -8.37
C GLY A 225 5.98 7.58 -8.87
N GLY A 226 5.10 8.05 -7.97
CA GLY A 226 3.92 8.87 -8.27
C GLY A 226 2.62 8.12 -8.02
N LYS A 227 1.95 8.48 -6.92
CA LYS A 227 0.73 7.80 -6.42
C LYS A 227 -0.47 7.83 -7.37
N GLU A 228 -0.51 8.80 -8.29
CA GLU A 228 -1.66 9.00 -9.19
C GLU A 228 -1.45 8.43 -10.60
N HIS A 229 -0.24 8.00 -10.91
CA HIS A 229 0.08 7.44 -12.22
C HIS A 229 0.07 5.90 -12.18
N ALA A 230 -0.61 5.26 -13.13
CA ALA A 230 -0.76 3.80 -13.17
C ALA A 230 0.56 3.00 -13.27
N LEU A 231 1.63 3.63 -13.78
CA LEU A 231 2.99 3.07 -13.83
C LEU A 231 3.87 3.57 -12.66
N GLY A 232 3.33 4.44 -11.80
CA GLY A 232 4.09 5.04 -10.70
C GLY A 232 4.69 3.99 -9.76
N ALA A 233 3.87 3.06 -9.28
CA ALA A 233 4.31 1.98 -8.41
C ALA A 233 5.47 1.17 -9.03
N MET A 234 5.40 0.87 -10.34
CA MET A 234 6.45 0.13 -11.05
C MET A 234 7.78 0.90 -11.03
N VAL A 235 7.77 2.16 -11.47
CA VAL A 235 8.98 2.99 -11.51
C VAL A 235 9.56 3.18 -10.11
N GLY A 236 8.70 3.46 -9.12
CA GLY A 236 9.14 3.65 -7.74
C GLY A 236 9.81 2.42 -7.14
N VAL A 237 9.24 1.22 -7.35
CA VAL A 237 9.83 -0.03 -6.84
C VAL A 237 11.14 -0.35 -7.54
N PHE A 238 11.23 -0.18 -8.86
CA PHE A 238 12.49 -0.38 -9.57
C PHE A 238 13.59 0.59 -9.08
N VAL A 239 13.27 1.83 -8.78
CA VAL A 239 14.23 2.78 -8.23
C VAL A 239 14.59 2.42 -6.79
N THR A 240 13.60 2.14 -5.92
CA THR A 240 13.84 1.92 -4.49
C THR A 240 14.50 0.55 -4.24
N PHE A 241 13.89 -0.52 -4.73
CA PHE A 241 14.41 -1.88 -4.48
C PHE A 241 15.39 -2.34 -5.54
N GLY A 242 15.18 -2.01 -6.82
CA GLY A 242 16.07 -2.41 -7.90
C GLY A 242 17.42 -1.72 -7.84
N PHE A 243 17.41 -0.39 -7.71
CA PHE A 243 18.66 0.37 -7.69
C PHE A 243 19.34 0.34 -6.32
N PHE A 244 18.60 0.64 -5.24
CA PHE A 244 19.22 0.75 -3.91
C PHE A 244 19.51 -0.62 -3.27
N ASP A 245 18.57 -1.56 -3.25
CA ASP A 245 18.82 -2.83 -2.55
C ASP A 245 19.76 -3.73 -3.34
N ILE A 246 19.49 -3.97 -4.63
CA ILE A 246 20.31 -4.88 -5.44
C ILE A 246 21.72 -4.30 -5.64
N LEU A 247 21.84 -2.98 -5.90
CA LEU A 247 23.13 -2.35 -6.13
C LEU A 247 23.98 -2.35 -4.85
N ILE A 248 23.40 -1.94 -3.72
CA ILE A 248 24.14 -1.86 -2.45
C ILE A 248 24.55 -3.25 -1.99
N GLU A 249 23.64 -4.24 -2.04
CA GLU A 249 23.98 -5.61 -1.60
C GLU A 249 24.97 -6.33 -2.51
N THR A 250 24.97 -6.01 -3.81
CA THR A 250 25.88 -6.66 -4.77
C THR A 250 27.27 -6.04 -4.73
N TYR A 251 27.40 -4.73 -4.54
CA TYR A 251 28.69 -4.03 -4.66
C TYR A 251 29.29 -3.56 -3.33
N ALA A 252 28.53 -3.49 -2.23
CA ALA A 252 29.10 -3.17 -0.93
C ALA A 252 29.74 -4.44 -0.33
N PRO A 253 31.07 -4.51 -0.17
CA PRO A 253 31.71 -5.60 0.57
C PRO A 253 31.29 -5.48 2.03
N VAL A 254 30.34 -6.30 2.46
CA VAL A 254 29.82 -6.28 3.83
C VAL A 254 30.81 -6.99 4.71
N SER A 255 31.74 -6.25 5.35
CA SER A 255 32.46 -6.76 6.50
C SER A 255 31.46 -7.07 7.64
N PRO A 256 31.71 -8.07 8.49
CA PRO A 256 30.79 -8.42 9.59
C PRO A 256 30.38 -7.25 10.48
N GLU A 257 31.25 -6.26 10.62
CA GLU A 257 31.00 -5.03 11.41
C GLU A 257 29.97 -4.11 10.73
N LEU A 258 29.89 -4.10 9.40
CA LEU A 258 28.94 -3.29 8.64
C LEU A 258 27.59 -3.96 8.44
N ALA A 259 27.43 -5.24 8.75
CA ALA A 259 26.19 -5.98 8.57
C ALA A 259 24.98 -5.40 9.36
N VAL A 260 25.24 -4.74 10.48
CA VAL A 260 24.20 -4.04 11.27
C VAL A 260 23.99 -2.61 10.78
N VAL A 261 25.04 -1.95 10.31
CA VAL A 261 25.02 -0.54 9.92
C VAL A 261 24.31 -0.36 8.56
N VAL A 262 24.56 -1.25 7.60
CA VAL A 262 24.02 -1.15 6.22
C VAL A 262 22.48 -1.12 6.17
N PRO A 263 21.71 -1.99 6.86
CA PRO A 263 20.25 -1.92 6.86
C PRO A 263 19.71 -0.61 7.45
N ASN A 264 20.34 -0.08 8.50
CA ASN A 264 19.95 1.18 9.12
C ASN A 264 20.27 2.37 8.21
N MET A 265 21.41 2.35 7.52
CA MET A 265 21.77 3.36 6.51
C MET A 265 20.80 3.35 5.33
N LYS A 266 20.32 2.17 4.89
CA LYS A 266 19.28 2.08 3.85
C LYS A 266 18.01 2.82 4.25
N LEU A 267 17.51 2.60 5.47
CA LEU A 267 16.31 3.27 5.98
C LEU A 267 16.50 4.80 6.05
N PHE A 268 17.69 5.25 6.47
CA PHE A 268 18.02 6.68 6.48
C PHE A 268 18.02 7.27 5.06
N ILE A 269 18.66 6.59 4.11
CA ILE A 269 18.70 7.01 2.70
C ILE A 269 17.29 7.04 2.10
N TYR A 270 16.45 6.06 2.39
CA TYR A 270 15.06 6.05 1.95
C TYR A 270 14.25 7.21 2.52
N GLY A 271 14.43 7.52 3.82
CA GLY A 271 13.79 8.68 4.44
C GLY A 271 14.25 10.00 3.81
N LEU A 272 15.56 10.14 3.56
CA LEU A 272 16.13 11.31 2.89
C LEU A 272 15.62 11.44 1.44
N ALA A 273 15.59 10.35 0.70
CA ALA A 273 15.07 10.30 -0.67
C ALA A 273 13.58 10.69 -0.71
N LEU A 274 12.78 10.20 0.22
CA LEU A 274 11.37 10.58 0.35
C LEU A 274 11.24 12.08 0.63
N MET A 275 12.01 12.61 1.59
CA MET A 275 12.00 14.03 1.91
C MET A 275 12.40 14.89 0.70
N ALA A 276 13.46 14.49 0.00
CA ALA A 276 13.91 15.19 -1.20
C ALA A 276 12.83 15.20 -2.28
N VAL A 277 12.18 14.04 -2.54
CA VAL A 277 11.12 13.98 -3.56
C VAL A 277 9.90 14.80 -3.15
N LEU A 278 9.47 14.76 -1.90
CA LEU A 278 8.33 15.57 -1.42
C LEU A 278 8.60 17.07 -1.52
N VAL A 279 9.86 17.51 -1.30
CA VAL A 279 10.24 18.93 -1.41
C VAL A 279 10.39 19.37 -2.87
N PHE A 280 11.09 18.59 -3.70
CA PHE A 280 11.41 18.98 -5.08
C PHE A 280 10.34 18.57 -6.09
N ARG A 281 9.63 17.44 -5.87
CA ARG A 281 8.58 16.91 -6.75
C ARG A 281 7.46 16.24 -5.96
N PRO A 282 6.51 17.00 -5.39
CA PRO A 282 5.43 16.46 -4.57
C PRO A 282 4.49 15.50 -5.33
N THR A 283 4.52 15.50 -6.66
CA THR A 283 3.77 14.58 -7.53
C THR A 283 4.49 13.26 -7.81
N GLY A 284 5.72 13.08 -7.31
CA GLY A 284 6.57 11.94 -7.63
C GLY A 284 7.28 12.07 -9.00
N PHE A 285 7.94 10.99 -9.45
CA PHE A 285 8.65 10.98 -10.74
C PHE A 285 7.71 11.08 -11.93
N LEU A 286 6.55 10.39 -11.86
CA LEU A 286 5.54 10.42 -12.92
C LEU A 286 4.42 11.39 -12.55
N ALA A 287 4.21 12.38 -13.43
CA ALA A 287 3.12 13.33 -13.26
C ALA A 287 1.74 12.65 -13.35
N PRO A 288 0.71 13.18 -12.68
CA PRO A 288 -0.65 12.63 -12.73
C PRO A 288 -1.15 12.55 -14.18
N THR A 289 -1.94 11.51 -14.46
CA THR A 289 -2.44 11.19 -15.81
C THR A 289 -3.41 12.25 -16.34
N THR A 290 -4.02 13.03 -15.46
CA THR A 290 -4.88 14.17 -15.77
C THR A 290 -4.32 15.42 -15.09
N PRO A 291 -3.51 16.23 -15.78
CA PRO A 291 -3.07 17.49 -15.22
C PRO A 291 -4.30 18.37 -14.92
N PRO A 292 -4.33 19.05 -13.76
CA PRO A 292 -5.44 19.94 -13.39
C PRO A 292 -5.73 21.00 -14.47
N GLU A 293 -4.72 21.42 -15.22
CA GLU A 293 -4.86 22.36 -16.33
C GLU A 293 -5.74 21.87 -17.49
N ARG A 294 -5.77 20.55 -17.78
CA ARG A 294 -6.67 20.01 -18.82
C ARG A 294 -8.12 20.04 -18.39
N VAL A 295 -8.40 19.70 -17.14
CA VAL A 295 -9.76 19.78 -16.60
C VAL A 295 -10.24 21.22 -16.61
N TRP A 296 -9.41 22.17 -16.24
CA TRP A 296 -9.73 23.60 -16.30
C TRP A 296 -9.88 24.10 -17.71
N GLY A 297 -9.10 23.63 -18.66
CA GLY A 297 -9.24 23.94 -20.09
C GLY A 297 -10.56 23.47 -20.67
N GLU A 298 -11.01 22.27 -20.31
CA GLU A 298 -12.31 21.72 -20.71
C GLU A 298 -13.47 22.43 -20.01
N MET A 299 -13.35 22.70 -18.69
CA MET A 299 -14.35 23.46 -17.95
C MET A 299 -14.48 24.90 -18.49
N ARG A 300 -13.38 25.55 -18.89
CA ARG A 300 -13.43 26.85 -19.57
C ARG A 300 -14.13 26.79 -20.91
N LYS A 301 -13.93 25.73 -21.70
CA LYS A 301 -14.65 25.52 -22.97
C LYS A 301 -16.15 25.36 -22.73
N VAL A 302 -16.54 24.52 -21.77
CA VAL A 302 -17.93 24.31 -21.38
C VAL A 302 -18.55 25.60 -20.82
N ALA A 303 -17.82 26.33 -19.98
CA ALA A 303 -18.28 27.62 -19.44
C ALA A 303 -18.41 28.71 -20.51
N ALA A 304 -17.54 28.74 -21.50
CA ALA A 304 -17.63 29.65 -22.63
C ALA A 304 -18.82 29.36 -23.53
N THR A 305 -19.24 28.08 -23.61
CA THR A 305 -20.44 27.65 -24.38
C THR A 305 -21.74 27.93 -23.60
N ALA A 306 -21.66 28.00 -22.25
CA ALA A 306 -22.80 28.23 -21.37
C ALA A 306 -23.13 29.72 -21.09
N GLY A 307 -22.40 30.66 -21.70
CA GLY A 307 -22.60 32.11 -21.54
C GLY A 307 -21.99 32.72 -20.25
N SER A 308 -22.28 33.99 -19.98
CA SER A 308 -21.64 34.78 -18.91
C SER A 308 -21.79 34.20 -17.48
N GLY A 309 -22.85 33.45 -17.21
CA GLY A 309 -23.06 32.76 -15.92
C GLY A 309 -22.12 31.57 -15.67
N GLY A 310 -21.75 30.84 -16.73
CA GLY A 310 -20.82 29.71 -16.66
C GLY A 310 -19.36 30.12 -16.36
N LEU A 311 -18.96 31.29 -16.86
CA LEU A 311 -17.61 31.85 -16.61
C LEU A 311 -17.41 32.27 -15.16
N ALA A 312 -18.44 32.81 -14.52
CA ALA A 312 -18.41 33.19 -13.09
C ALA A 312 -18.30 31.94 -12.18
N LEU A 313 -19.03 30.86 -12.47
CA LEU A 313 -18.95 29.58 -11.77
C LEU A 313 -17.58 28.89 -11.93
N ALA A 314 -17.01 28.92 -13.14
CA ALA A 314 -15.68 28.35 -13.39
C ALA A 314 -14.57 29.12 -12.65
N LYS A 315 -14.68 30.46 -12.57
CA LYS A 315 -13.72 31.30 -11.82
C LYS A 315 -13.83 31.08 -10.32
N ALA A 316 -15.05 31.04 -9.78
CA ALA A 316 -15.30 30.76 -8.35
C ALA A 316 -14.82 29.34 -7.95
N GLY A 317 -14.96 28.36 -8.82
CA GLY A 317 -14.44 26.98 -8.63
C GLY A 317 -12.90 26.95 -8.60
N LYS A 318 -12.23 27.71 -9.46
CA LYS A 318 -10.77 27.83 -9.49
C LYS A 318 -10.23 28.44 -8.19
N ASP A 319 -10.80 29.58 -7.79
CA ASP A 319 -10.39 30.31 -6.59
C ASP A 319 -10.61 29.47 -5.30
N ARG A 320 -11.66 28.66 -5.24
CA ARG A 320 -11.88 27.72 -4.14
C ARG A 320 -10.86 26.59 -4.10
N LEU A 321 -10.49 26.02 -5.23
CA LEU A 321 -9.51 24.92 -5.29
C LEU A 321 -8.07 25.42 -5.03
N GLU A 322 -7.71 26.59 -5.52
CA GLU A 322 -6.42 27.21 -5.18
C GLU A 322 -6.35 27.53 -3.68
N ALA A 323 -7.44 27.99 -3.08
CA ALA A 323 -7.52 28.20 -1.64
C ALA A 323 -7.45 26.89 -0.83
N THR A 324 -7.95 25.76 -1.36
CA THR A 324 -7.92 24.45 -0.66
C THR A 324 -6.57 23.77 -0.79
N VAL A 325 -5.86 23.96 -1.91
CA VAL A 325 -4.52 23.38 -2.15
C VAL A 325 -3.42 24.14 -1.41
N PHE A 326 -3.62 25.44 -1.15
CA PHE A 326 -2.62 26.31 -0.50
C PHE A 326 -2.91 26.64 0.97
N MET A 327 -4.02 26.19 1.57
CA MET A 327 -4.24 26.44 3.01
C MET A 327 -3.50 25.38 3.86
N PRO A 328 -2.55 25.82 4.73
CA PRO A 328 -2.18 25.01 5.89
C PRO A 328 -3.47 24.81 6.73
N ALA A 329 -3.63 23.59 7.27
CA ALA A 329 -4.78 23.20 8.07
C ALA A 329 -5.20 24.33 9.03
N LYS A 330 -6.39 24.92 8.82
CA LYS A 330 -6.94 25.91 9.74
C LYS A 330 -7.13 25.23 11.09
N THR A 331 -6.31 25.63 12.05
CA THR A 331 -6.59 25.41 13.47
C THR A 331 -7.97 25.96 13.76
N THR A 332 -8.92 25.09 14.10
CA THR A 332 -10.22 25.48 14.63
C THR A 332 -10.02 26.39 15.83
N PRO A 333 -10.61 27.58 15.88
CA PRO A 333 -10.53 28.42 17.08
C PRO A 333 -11.18 27.67 18.23
N LYS A 334 -10.40 27.43 19.28
CA LYS A 334 -10.84 26.92 20.57
C LYS A 334 -11.96 27.86 21.06
N LYS A 335 -13.22 27.40 21.07
CA LYS A 335 -14.32 28.08 21.71
C LYS A 335 -13.93 28.24 23.17
N SER A 336 -13.67 29.49 23.57
CA SER A 336 -13.43 29.87 24.95
C SER A 336 -14.65 29.48 25.81
N SER A 337 -14.44 28.54 26.71
CA SER A 337 -15.35 28.29 27.85
C SER A 337 -15.08 29.35 28.93
N GLU A 338 -15.40 30.57 28.64
CA GLU A 338 -15.47 31.65 29.63
C GLU A 338 -16.88 32.27 29.55
N ALA A 339 -17.89 31.52 29.96
CA ALA A 339 -19.21 32.03 30.29
C ALA A 339 -19.84 31.04 31.28
N GLY A 340 -19.41 31.08 32.55
CA GLY A 340 -19.94 30.17 33.57
C GLY A 340 -19.34 30.32 34.97
N ALA A 341 -18.68 31.44 35.25
CA ALA A 341 -18.06 31.64 36.57
C ALA A 341 -18.51 32.91 37.33
N ASP A 342 -19.56 33.58 36.90
CA ASP A 342 -20.05 34.81 37.57
C ASP A 342 -21.48 34.71 38.13
N GLU A 343 -22.03 33.51 38.36
CA GLU A 343 -23.41 33.37 38.92
C GLU A 343 -23.50 32.57 40.23
N GLU A 344 -22.37 32.17 40.88
CA GLU A 344 -22.37 31.53 42.22
C GLU A 344 -21.79 32.41 43.34
N ALA A 345 -21.81 33.73 43.22
CA ALA A 345 -21.35 34.63 44.27
C ALA A 345 -22.45 35.59 44.76
N LYS A 346 -23.74 35.20 44.69
CA LYS A 346 -24.85 35.88 45.37
C LYS A 346 -25.99 34.89 45.66
N GLU A 347 -25.80 34.05 46.68
CA GLU A 347 -26.83 33.64 47.65
C GLU A 347 -26.13 33.13 48.90
#